data_b1ee8fd6845e74c5b430043fd550dc0b
#
_entry.id   b1ee8fd6845e74c5b430043fd550dc0b
#
_cell.length_a   1.000
_cell.length_b   1.000
_cell.length_c   1.000
_cell.angle_alpha   90.00
_cell.angle_beta   90.00
_cell.angle_gamma   90.00
#
_symmetry.space_group_name_H-M   'P 1'
#
loop_
_entity.id
_entity.type
_entity.pdbx_description
1 polymer ?
#
loop_
_entity_poly.entity_id
_entity_poly.type
_entity_poly.pdbx_seq_one_letter_code
_entity_poly.pdbx_strand_id
1 'polypeptide(L)'
;LPKMVSLLDREIGKLFAPRLLKPPVEWAFNNCVLRDNVSELPGSLKVFPYAEAPLNDLVDPNINKVTLCWGSQSSKTTTMYAGIAYLLSEFPKDTLWIMPSAENARNFSKGRWLPFIDDCAPLKSQCPLSAASGRVDTDKITNMRQEFLSCTLTFAGAGSENNVKSAPVAYLVLDEIDEIDPDIRLAALERIKGRREYKIIQTSTPKEETGGIWEEYLYGDQRKYFMPCPHCGDHIEFAWRQKDKSGNLRYSIAFDEDAKLEDGSYDFHKIHSSARYL
;
A
#
# COMPACT_ATOMS: atom_id res chain seq x y z
N LEU A 1 31.10 -29.84 30.64
CA LEU A 1 31.67 -29.23 29.45
C LEU A 1 30.91 -29.60 28.13
N PRO A 2 30.65 -30.92 27.79
CA PRO A 2 29.97 -31.25 26.53
C PRO A 2 28.55 -30.72 26.41
N LYS A 3 27.76 -30.66 27.50
CA LYS A 3 26.40 -30.11 27.51
C LYS A 3 26.35 -28.59 27.31
N MET A 4 27.37 -27.88 27.78
CA MET A 4 27.46 -26.43 27.65
C MET A 4 27.84 -26.03 26.23
N VAL A 5 28.73 -26.77 25.59
CA VAL A 5 29.11 -26.57 24.18
C VAL A 5 27.89 -26.81 23.28
N SER A 6 27.10 -27.87 23.52
CA SER A 6 25.91 -28.15 22.72
C SER A 6 24.78 -27.09 22.86
N LEU A 7 24.69 -26.42 24.02
CA LEU A 7 23.77 -25.31 24.25
C LEU A 7 24.24 -24.06 23.51
N LEU A 8 25.54 -23.76 23.56
CA LEU A 8 26.16 -22.67 22.84
C LEU A 8 26.01 -22.83 21.31
N ASP A 9 26.30 -24.02 20.78
CA ASP A 9 26.13 -24.31 19.36
C ASP A 9 24.67 -24.18 18.93
N ARG A 10 23.72 -24.57 19.78
CA ARG A 10 22.29 -24.44 19.50
C ARG A 10 21.83 -22.97 19.50
N GLU A 11 22.33 -22.15 20.44
CA GLU A 11 22.01 -20.72 20.49
C GLU A 11 22.69 -19.95 19.34
N ILE A 12 23.94 -20.29 19.04
CA ILE A 12 24.66 -19.77 17.86
C ILE A 12 23.92 -20.18 16.57
N GLY A 13 23.48 -21.44 16.46
CA GLY A 13 22.71 -21.91 15.30
C GLY A 13 21.41 -21.16 15.10
N LYS A 14 20.73 -20.72 16.18
CA LYS A 14 19.53 -19.87 16.08
C LYS A 14 19.84 -18.48 15.53
N LEU A 15 21.02 -17.90 15.85
CA LEU A 15 21.45 -16.60 15.34
C LEU A 15 21.72 -16.63 13.82
N PHE A 16 22.13 -17.79 13.29
CA PHE A 16 22.40 -18.00 11.87
C PHE A 16 21.27 -18.74 11.13
N ALA A 17 20.20 -19.13 11.82
CA ALA A 17 19.04 -19.73 11.17
C ALA A 17 18.42 -18.71 10.19
N PRO A 18 18.09 -19.12 8.95
CA PRO A 18 17.38 -18.26 8.03
C PRO A 18 16.09 -17.75 8.69
N ARG A 19 15.89 -16.45 8.71
CA ARG A 19 14.66 -15.85 9.22
C ARG A 19 13.53 -16.27 8.28
N LEU A 20 12.55 -16.99 8.80
CA LEU A 20 11.35 -17.33 8.04
C LEU A 20 10.49 -16.06 7.92
N LEU A 21 10.50 -15.46 6.75
CA LEU A 21 9.69 -14.30 6.44
C LEU A 21 8.23 -14.74 6.27
N LYS A 22 7.33 -14.04 6.92
CA LYS A 22 5.89 -14.22 6.72
C LYS A 22 5.46 -13.51 5.43
N PRO A 23 4.43 -14.01 4.73
CA PRO A 23 3.84 -13.27 3.63
C PRO A 23 3.42 -11.85 4.07
N PRO A 24 3.52 -10.83 3.20
CA PRO A 24 3.24 -9.44 3.56
C PRO A 24 1.87 -9.21 4.21
N VAL A 25 0.83 -9.92 3.77
CA VAL A 25 -0.52 -9.82 4.33
C VAL A 25 -0.58 -10.34 5.77
N GLU A 26 -0.02 -11.52 6.02
CA GLU A 26 0.04 -12.10 7.36
C GLU A 26 0.92 -11.24 8.29
N TRP A 27 2.03 -10.74 7.76
CA TRP A 27 2.92 -9.88 8.52
C TRP A 27 2.20 -8.57 8.93
N ALA A 28 1.50 -7.91 7.99
CA ALA A 28 0.76 -6.69 8.26
C ALA A 28 -0.35 -6.90 9.30
N PHE A 29 -1.11 -7.98 9.18
CA PHE A 29 -2.14 -8.33 10.15
C PHE A 29 -1.60 -8.52 11.57
N ASN A 30 -0.42 -9.15 11.70
CA ASN A 30 0.17 -9.46 13.00
C ASN A 30 0.92 -8.28 13.63
N ASN A 31 1.37 -7.32 12.84
CA ASN A 31 2.30 -6.29 13.29
C ASN A 31 1.77 -4.86 13.20
N CYS A 32 0.73 -4.62 12.42
CA CYS A 32 0.24 -3.27 12.15
C CYS A 32 -1.19 -3.09 12.68
N VAL A 33 -1.43 -1.93 13.29
CA VAL A 33 -2.74 -1.56 13.83
C VAL A 33 -3.18 -0.24 13.19
N LEU A 34 -4.43 -0.18 12.80
CA LEU A 34 -5.08 1.04 12.33
C LEU A 34 -5.96 1.62 13.44
N ARG A 35 -5.83 2.93 13.68
CA ARG A 35 -6.65 3.66 14.66
C ARG A 35 -8.00 4.05 14.08
N ASP A 36 -8.99 4.27 14.93
CA ASP A 36 -10.36 4.66 14.57
C ASP A 36 -10.43 5.95 13.73
N ASN A 37 -9.51 6.88 13.98
CA ASN A 37 -9.44 8.14 13.23
C ASN A 37 -8.78 8.01 11.85
N VAL A 38 -8.27 6.83 11.50
CA VAL A 38 -7.55 6.56 10.24
C VAL A 38 -8.32 5.58 9.35
N SER A 39 -9.13 4.72 9.92
CA SER A 39 -9.80 3.64 9.20
C SER A 39 -11.22 3.41 9.74
N GLU A 40 -12.15 3.16 8.84
CA GLU A 40 -13.50 2.65 9.16
C GLU A 40 -13.48 1.23 9.75
N LEU A 41 -12.35 0.52 9.59
CA LEU A 41 -12.10 -0.80 10.14
C LEU A 41 -10.86 -0.76 11.04
N PRO A 42 -10.99 -0.24 12.27
CA PRO A 42 -9.88 -0.15 13.21
C PRO A 42 -9.44 -1.53 13.73
N GLY A 43 -8.25 -1.56 14.30
CA GLY A 43 -7.64 -2.79 14.83
C GLY A 43 -6.53 -3.32 13.93
N SER A 44 -6.26 -4.62 13.98
CA SER A 44 -5.23 -5.25 13.12
C SER A 44 -5.46 -4.92 11.67
N LEU A 45 -4.39 -4.51 10.97
CA LEU A 45 -4.47 -4.13 9.57
C LEU A 45 -4.89 -5.32 8.72
N LYS A 46 -6.11 -5.26 8.19
CA LYS A 46 -6.66 -6.26 7.28
C LYS A 46 -6.53 -5.76 5.85
N VAL A 47 -5.92 -6.57 5.03
CA VAL A 47 -5.78 -6.31 3.59
C VAL A 47 -6.92 -7.01 2.86
N PHE A 48 -7.54 -6.30 1.93
CA PHE A 48 -8.59 -6.91 1.09
C PHE A 48 -7.97 -7.95 0.15
N PRO A 49 -8.71 -9.01 -0.21
CA PRO A 49 -8.18 -10.10 -1.05
C PRO A 49 -7.57 -9.65 -2.38
N TYR A 50 -8.12 -8.61 -3.01
CA TYR A 50 -7.57 -8.07 -4.27
C TYR A 50 -6.21 -7.37 -4.11
N ALA A 51 -5.80 -7.02 -2.90
CA ALA A 51 -4.51 -6.40 -2.61
C ALA A 51 -3.41 -7.43 -2.25
N GLU A 52 -3.77 -8.70 -2.05
CA GLU A 52 -2.82 -9.73 -1.65
C GLU A 52 -1.76 -9.99 -2.73
N ALA A 53 -2.19 -10.15 -3.99
CA ALA A 53 -1.26 -10.38 -5.09
C ALA A 53 -0.28 -9.20 -5.29
N PRO A 54 -0.71 -7.93 -5.38
CA PRO A 54 0.21 -6.79 -5.43
C PRO A 54 1.19 -6.70 -4.26
N LEU A 55 0.76 -7.06 -3.05
CA LEU A 55 1.66 -7.06 -1.89
C LEU A 55 2.72 -8.17 -1.99
N ASN A 56 2.36 -9.34 -2.48
CA ASN A 56 3.31 -10.43 -2.72
C ASN A 56 4.31 -10.06 -3.83
N ASP A 57 3.86 -9.32 -4.86
CA ASP A 57 4.72 -8.83 -5.93
C ASP A 57 5.81 -7.86 -5.44
N LEU A 58 5.55 -7.12 -4.36
CA LEU A 58 6.57 -6.23 -3.77
C LEU A 58 7.79 -6.98 -3.26
N VAL A 59 7.64 -8.24 -2.88
CA VAL A 59 8.74 -9.07 -2.35
C VAL A 59 9.29 -10.05 -3.38
N ASP A 60 8.65 -10.20 -4.53
CA ASP A 60 9.18 -11.01 -5.63
C ASP A 60 10.40 -10.31 -6.25
N PRO A 61 11.59 -10.93 -6.26
CA PRO A 61 12.80 -10.32 -6.81
C PRO A 61 12.72 -10.06 -8.32
N ASN A 62 11.82 -10.72 -9.03
CA ASN A 62 11.65 -10.57 -10.48
C ASN A 62 10.71 -9.41 -10.86
N ILE A 63 9.98 -8.86 -9.90
CA ILE A 63 9.02 -7.76 -10.12
C ILE A 63 9.58 -6.47 -9.56
N ASN A 64 9.88 -5.52 -10.41
CA ASN A 64 10.46 -4.23 -10.04
C ASN A 64 9.43 -3.10 -9.92
N LYS A 65 8.26 -3.26 -10.54
CA LYS A 65 7.20 -2.23 -10.52
C LYS A 65 5.84 -2.85 -10.20
N VAL A 66 5.13 -2.23 -9.27
CA VAL A 66 3.75 -2.54 -8.91
C VAL A 66 2.89 -1.31 -9.13
N THR A 67 1.85 -1.45 -9.96
CA THR A 67 0.94 -0.38 -10.34
C THR A 67 -0.46 -0.68 -9.83
N LEU A 68 -0.98 0.18 -8.93
CA LEU A 68 -2.33 0.08 -8.37
C LEU A 68 -3.25 1.08 -9.06
N CYS A 69 -3.79 0.69 -10.22
CA CYS A 69 -4.81 1.44 -10.96
C CYS A 69 -6.19 1.10 -10.39
N TRP A 70 -6.55 1.71 -9.26
CA TRP A 70 -7.75 1.37 -8.51
C TRP A 70 -8.66 2.58 -8.32
N GLY A 71 -9.95 2.32 -8.19
CA GLY A 71 -10.95 3.34 -7.91
C GLY A 71 -10.71 4.11 -6.62
N SER A 72 -11.42 5.19 -6.42
CA SER A 72 -11.42 5.91 -5.15
C SER A 72 -11.90 5.03 -4.01
N GLN A 73 -11.38 5.24 -2.79
CA GLN A 73 -11.71 4.50 -1.57
C GLN A 73 -11.55 2.96 -1.65
N SER A 74 -10.71 2.48 -2.55
CA SER A 74 -10.39 1.06 -2.71
C SER A 74 -9.19 0.60 -1.86
N SER A 75 -8.95 1.23 -0.73
CA SER A 75 -7.88 0.88 0.23
C SER A 75 -6.45 0.96 -0.34
N LYS A 76 -6.21 1.78 -1.39
CA LYS A 76 -4.87 2.03 -1.94
C LYS A 76 -3.86 2.37 -0.84
N THR A 77 -4.18 3.37 -0.03
CA THR A 77 -3.33 3.85 1.06
C THR A 77 -3.05 2.76 2.10
N THR A 78 -4.06 1.96 2.48
CA THR A 78 -3.90 0.85 3.43
C THR A 78 -2.97 -0.23 2.87
N THR A 79 -3.12 -0.55 1.59
CA THR A 79 -2.23 -1.48 0.89
C THR A 79 -0.79 -0.98 0.86
N MET A 80 -0.60 0.32 0.60
CA MET A 80 0.74 0.93 0.65
C MET A 80 1.33 0.91 2.05
N TYR A 81 0.54 1.18 3.10
CA TYR A 81 1.03 1.04 4.48
C TYR A 81 1.59 -0.35 4.74
N ALA A 82 0.81 -1.38 4.40
CA ALA A 82 1.22 -2.76 4.58
C ALA A 82 2.52 -3.06 3.81
N GLY A 83 2.56 -2.69 2.53
CA GLY A 83 3.70 -2.96 1.66
C GLY A 83 4.97 -2.23 2.08
N ILE A 84 4.89 -0.92 2.31
CA ILE A 84 6.05 -0.10 2.70
C ILE A 84 6.54 -0.45 4.10
N ALA A 85 5.63 -0.67 5.05
CA ALA A 85 6.01 -1.10 6.40
C ALA A 85 6.75 -2.44 6.37
N TYR A 86 6.26 -3.38 5.57
CA TYR A 86 6.92 -4.67 5.37
C TYR A 86 8.33 -4.49 4.78
N LEU A 87 8.44 -3.72 3.68
CA LEU A 87 9.72 -3.49 3.02
C LEU A 87 10.74 -2.81 3.94
N LEU A 88 10.33 -1.77 4.66
CA LEU A 88 11.22 -1.06 5.60
C LEU A 88 11.65 -1.92 6.78
N SER A 89 10.79 -2.86 7.22
CA SER A 89 11.08 -3.72 8.36
C SER A 89 11.91 -4.95 7.99
N GLU A 90 11.59 -5.61 6.87
CA GLU A 90 12.16 -6.89 6.50
C GLU A 90 13.31 -6.75 5.47
N PHE A 91 13.25 -5.72 4.63
CA PHE A 91 14.22 -5.42 3.56
C PHE A 91 14.58 -3.92 3.57
N PRO A 92 15.15 -3.39 4.67
CA PRO A 92 15.36 -1.96 4.85
C PRO A 92 16.25 -1.37 3.75
N LYS A 93 15.69 -0.43 2.99
CA LYS A 93 16.39 0.34 1.95
C LYS A 93 15.84 1.77 1.92
N ASP A 94 16.70 2.71 1.50
CA ASP A 94 16.30 4.10 1.35
C ASP A 94 15.12 4.23 0.40
N THR A 95 14.11 4.97 0.85
CA THR A 95 12.81 5.11 0.22
C THR A 95 12.48 6.57 -0.01
N LEU A 96 11.99 6.90 -1.21
CA LEU A 96 11.41 8.19 -1.54
C LEU A 96 9.91 8.01 -1.82
N TRP A 97 9.08 8.73 -1.05
CA TRP A 97 7.63 8.74 -1.24
C TRP A 97 7.18 10.11 -1.74
N ILE A 98 6.72 10.15 -2.98
CA ILE A 98 6.30 11.38 -3.65
C ILE A 98 4.77 11.44 -3.67
N MET A 99 4.26 12.59 -3.29
CA MET A 99 2.84 12.94 -3.28
C MET A 99 2.61 14.21 -4.12
N PRO A 100 1.38 14.53 -4.52
CA PRO A 100 1.09 15.66 -5.41
C PRO A 100 1.64 17.00 -4.94
N SER A 101 1.65 17.24 -3.63
CA SER A 101 2.18 18.48 -3.05
C SER A 101 2.96 18.23 -1.76
N ALA A 102 3.81 19.18 -1.38
CA ALA A 102 4.53 19.13 -0.11
C ALA A 102 3.59 19.24 1.10
N GLU A 103 2.45 19.88 0.93
CA GLU A 103 1.42 19.98 1.96
C GLU A 103 0.75 18.61 2.15
N ASN A 104 0.37 17.94 1.07
CA ASN A 104 -0.19 16.59 1.11
C ASN A 104 0.78 15.61 1.78
N ALA A 105 2.05 15.66 1.39
CA ALA A 105 3.11 14.83 1.98
C ALA A 105 3.27 15.07 3.49
N ARG A 106 3.27 16.31 3.93
CA ARG A 106 3.38 16.68 5.34
C ARG A 106 2.17 16.25 6.15
N ASN A 107 0.97 16.53 5.62
CA ASN A 107 -0.29 16.18 6.29
C ASN A 107 -0.46 14.66 6.39
N PHE A 108 -0.13 13.94 5.34
CA PHE A 108 -0.14 12.47 5.32
C PHE A 108 0.84 11.89 6.35
N SER A 109 2.10 12.36 6.32
CA SER A 109 3.11 11.86 7.24
C SER A 109 2.73 12.14 8.70
N LYS A 110 2.36 13.39 9.02
CA LYS A 110 2.01 13.79 10.38
C LYS A 110 0.72 13.14 10.89
N GLY A 111 -0.31 13.11 10.04
CA GLY A 111 -1.65 12.68 10.46
C GLY A 111 -1.89 11.18 10.39
N ARG A 112 -1.13 10.46 9.56
CA ARG A 112 -1.38 9.04 9.31
C ARG A 112 -0.15 8.17 9.48
N TRP A 113 0.97 8.48 8.81
CA TRP A 113 2.13 7.61 8.78
C TRP A 113 2.90 7.57 10.11
N LEU A 114 3.19 8.70 10.74
CA LEU A 114 3.86 8.72 12.04
C LEU A 114 3.05 8.01 13.14
N PRO A 115 1.73 8.24 13.28
CA PRO A 115 0.91 7.44 14.19
C PRO A 115 0.94 5.94 13.87
N PHE A 116 0.97 5.57 12.59
CA PHE A 116 1.05 4.17 12.17
C PHE A 116 2.40 3.52 12.55
N ILE A 117 3.52 4.24 12.46
CA ILE A 117 4.82 3.76 12.95
C ILE A 117 4.73 3.40 14.44
N ASP A 118 4.08 4.25 15.23
CA ASP A 118 3.92 4.02 16.67
C ASP A 118 3.16 2.73 16.99
N ASP A 119 2.22 2.37 16.13
CA ASP A 119 1.35 1.20 16.27
C ASP A 119 1.85 -0.03 15.48
N CYS A 120 3.01 0.07 14.83
CA CYS A 120 3.66 -1.01 14.11
C CYS A 120 4.99 -1.38 14.81
N ALA A 121 4.96 -2.39 15.66
CA ALA A 121 6.09 -2.75 16.52
C ALA A 121 7.42 -2.97 15.77
N PRO A 122 7.48 -3.65 14.61
CA PRO A 122 8.73 -3.80 13.87
C PRO A 122 9.30 -2.47 13.35
N LEU A 123 8.46 -1.56 12.84
CA LEU A 123 8.91 -0.22 12.41
C LEU A 123 9.36 0.63 13.58
N LYS A 124 8.60 0.61 14.66
CA LYS A 124 8.95 1.36 15.88
C LYS A 124 10.29 0.93 16.46
N SER A 125 10.59 -0.36 16.42
CA SER A 125 11.87 -0.90 16.90
C SER A 125 13.07 -0.43 16.06
N GLN A 126 12.85 0.02 14.84
CA GLN A 126 13.87 0.58 13.95
C GLN A 126 14.04 2.10 14.09
N CYS A 127 13.19 2.77 14.87
CA CYS A 127 13.37 4.18 15.16
C CYS A 127 14.56 4.37 16.11
N PRO A 128 15.51 5.27 15.80
CA PRO A 128 16.61 5.58 16.68
C PRO A 128 16.11 6.19 17.99
N LEU A 129 16.79 5.87 19.08
CA LEU A 129 16.48 6.42 20.39
C LEU A 129 17.46 7.55 20.73
N SER A 130 16.94 8.62 21.31
CA SER A 130 17.75 9.69 21.87
C SER A 130 18.56 9.18 23.07
N ALA A 131 19.87 9.38 23.04
CA ALA A 131 20.76 9.00 24.13
C ALA A 131 20.41 9.70 25.47
N ALA A 132 19.82 10.88 25.40
CA ALA A 132 19.46 11.67 26.58
C ALA A 132 18.16 11.20 27.25
N SER A 133 17.17 10.72 26.47
CA SER A 133 15.82 10.41 26.98
C SER A 133 15.44 8.93 26.92
N GLY A 134 16.15 8.12 26.12
CA GLY A 134 15.78 6.74 25.82
C GLY A 134 14.48 6.61 25.03
N ARG A 135 13.90 7.72 24.52
CA ARG A 135 12.72 7.77 23.68
C ARG A 135 13.11 7.94 22.22
N VAL A 136 12.15 7.74 21.31
CA VAL A 136 12.37 7.96 19.87
C VAL A 136 12.94 9.37 19.65
N ASP A 137 14.01 9.43 18.87
CA ASP A 137 14.71 10.68 18.53
C ASP A 137 13.90 11.46 17.49
N THR A 138 13.22 12.52 17.95
CA THR A 138 12.36 13.35 17.12
C THR A 138 13.12 14.22 16.11
N ASP A 139 14.42 14.41 16.29
CA ASP A 139 15.25 15.13 15.31
C ASP A 139 15.54 14.25 14.09
N LYS A 140 15.55 12.94 14.27
CA LYS A 140 15.74 11.96 13.20
C LYS A 140 14.42 11.48 12.59
N ILE A 141 13.36 11.47 13.36
CA ILE A 141 12.01 11.08 12.91
C ILE A 141 11.16 12.34 12.74
N THR A 142 11.34 13.03 11.63
CA THR A 142 10.60 14.25 11.28
C THR A 142 9.41 13.96 10.35
N ASN A 143 8.56 14.96 10.10
CA ASN A 143 7.43 14.81 9.18
C ASN A 143 7.83 14.49 7.73
N MET A 144 8.98 15.01 7.27
CA MET A 144 9.40 14.85 5.87
C MET A 144 10.54 13.87 5.67
N ARG A 145 11.27 13.54 6.74
CA ARG A 145 12.40 12.64 6.69
C ARG A 145 12.46 11.82 7.97
N GLN A 146 12.56 10.52 7.82
CA GLN A 146 12.60 9.56 8.91
C GLN A 146 13.83 8.69 8.75
N GLU A 147 14.80 8.88 9.62
CA GLU A 147 16.04 8.12 9.64
C GLU A 147 15.91 6.94 10.59
N PHE A 148 15.56 5.79 10.04
CA PHE A 148 15.57 4.53 10.76
C PHE A 148 17.01 4.02 10.97
N LEU A 149 17.18 3.01 11.79
CA LEU A 149 18.51 2.43 12.08
C LEU A 149 19.24 1.92 10.83
N SER A 150 18.52 1.45 9.82
CA SER A 150 19.10 0.78 8.63
C SER A 150 18.73 1.43 7.29
N CYS A 151 17.83 2.40 7.27
CA CYS A 151 17.39 3.07 6.05
C CYS A 151 16.74 4.41 6.36
N THR A 152 16.47 5.18 5.31
CA THR A 152 15.78 6.48 5.41
C THR A 152 14.51 6.44 4.55
N LEU A 153 13.40 6.93 5.10
CA LEU A 153 12.21 7.26 4.35
C LEU A 153 12.10 8.79 4.23
N THR A 154 12.02 9.27 2.99
CA THR A 154 11.83 10.70 2.69
C THR A 154 10.49 10.91 1.99
N PHE A 155 9.69 11.83 2.50
CA PHE A 155 8.49 12.33 1.83
C PHE A 155 8.83 13.57 0.99
N ALA A 156 8.29 13.65 -0.21
CA ALA A 156 8.46 14.81 -1.07
C ALA A 156 7.13 15.18 -1.75
N GLY A 157 6.95 16.47 -2.01
CA GLY A 157 5.87 16.95 -2.87
C GLY A 157 6.36 17.17 -4.29
N ALA A 158 5.51 16.87 -5.26
CA ALA A 158 5.78 17.03 -6.69
C ALA A 158 5.77 18.50 -7.16
N GLY A 159 5.76 19.47 -6.25
CA GLY A 159 5.69 20.90 -6.61
C GLY A 159 6.97 21.48 -7.28
N SER A 160 8.09 20.77 -7.24
CA SER A 160 9.30 21.13 -8.00
C SER A 160 10.24 19.94 -8.14
N GLU A 161 10.98 19.88 -9.24
CA GLU A 161 12.02 18.87 -9.45
C GLU A 161 13.09 18.86 -8.34
N ASN A 162 13.42 20.00 -7.77
CA ASN A 162 14.43 20.09 -6.71
C ASN A 162 14.05 19.29 -5.48
N ASN A 163 12.76 19.18 -5.15
CA ASN A 163 12.27 18.38 -4.02
C ASN A 163 12.46 16.87 -4.28
N VAL A 164 12.49 16.48 -5.54
CA VAL A 164 12.58 15.09 -6.00
C VAL A 164 14.03 14.69 -6.28
N LYS A 165 14.92 15.65 -6.56
CA LYS A 165 16.36 15.44 -6.82
C LYS A 165 17.16 15.15 -5.54
N SER A 166 16.62 14.34 -4.64
CA SER A 166 17.30 13.86 -3.45
C SER A 166 18.35 12.78 -3.75
N ALA A 167 18.90 12.14 -2.72
CA ALA A 167 19.85 11.03 -2.88
C ALA A 167 19.24 9.85 -3.66
N PRO A 168 20.08 8.98 -4.27
CA PRO A 168 19.63 7.74 -4.90
C PRO A 168 18.92 6.85 -3.89
N VAL A 169 17.75 6.31 -4.26
CA VAL A 169 16.93 5.43 -3.43
C VAL A 169 16.76 4.05 -4.07
N ALA A 170 16.36 3.06 -3.29
CA ALA A 170 16.02 1.74 -3.80
C ALA A 170 14.51 1.56 -3.91
N TYR A 171 13.72 2.22 -3.07
CA TYR A 171 12.27 2.18 -3.19
C TYR A 171 11.73 3.56 -3.55
N LEU A 172 10.94 3.60 -4.60
CA LEU A 172 10.27 4.82 -5.08
C LEU A 172 8.76 4.60 -5.02
N VAL A 173 8.08 5.42 -4.25
CA VAL A 173 6.62 5.43 -4.13
C VAL A 173 6.07 6.69 -4.77
N LEU A 174 5.17 6.53 -5.74
CA LEU A 174 4.47 7.61 -6.42
C LEU A 174 2.98 7.49 -6.10
N ASP A 175 2.49 8.34 -5.22
CA ASP A 175 1.11 8.33 -4.76
C ASP A 175 0.29 9.36 -5.53
N GLU A 176 -0.89 8.94 -6.02
CA GLU A 176 -1.78 9.73 -6.88
C GLU A 176 -1.05 10.31 -8.11
N ILE A 177 -0.45 9.41 -8.92
CA ILE A 177 0.42 9.83 -10.04
C ILE A 177 -0.29 10.66 -11.11
N ASP A 178 -1.62 10.57 -11.24
CA ASP A 178 -2.40 11.41 -12.15
C ASP A 178 -2.45 12.88 -11.72
N GLU A 179 -2.05 13.17 -10.47
CA GLU A 179 -1.86 14.54 -9.94
C GLU A 179 -0.40 15.02 -10.06
N ILE A 180 0.53 14.16 -10.49
CA ILE A 180 1.96 14.46 -10.56
C ILE A 180 2.34 14.76 -12.01
N ASP A 181 2.99 15.90 -12.23
CA ASP A 181 3.52 16.28 -13.53
C ASP A 181 4.42 15.19 -14.12
N PRO A 182 4.28 14.83 -15.41
CA PRO A 182 5.11 13.84 -16.07
C PRO A 182 6.62 14.07 -15.93
N ASP A 183 7.09 15.32 -16.02
CA ASP A 183 8.51 15.66 -15.92
C ASP A 183 9.03 15.38 -14.50
N ILE A 184 8.22 15.64 -13.48
CA ILE A 184 8.55 15.31 -12.10
C ILE A 184 8.62 13.78 -11.90
N ARG A 185 7.70 13.01 -12.52
CA ARG A 185 7.76 11.54 -12.49
C ARG A 185 9.04 11.02 -13.14
N LEU A 186 9.44 11.57 -14.29
CA LEU A 186 10.69 11.21 -14.94
C LEU A 186 11.92 11.55 -14.07
N ALA A 187 11.94 12.73 -13.44
CA ALA A 187 13.00 13.12 -12.51
C ALA A 187 13.09 12.20 -11.29
N ALA A 188 11.96 11.69 -10.82
CA ALA A 188 11.90 10.70 -9.73
C ALA A 188 12.50 9.36 -10.15
N LEU A 189 12.21 8.89 -11.35
CA LEU A 189 12.74 7.62 -11.88
C LEU A 189 14.27 7.66 -12.03
N GLU A 190 14.89 8.84 -12.21
CA GLU A 190 16.35 8.97 -12.20
C GLU A 190 16.97 8.55 -10.85
N ARG A 191 16.20 8.58 -9.74
CA ARG A 191 16.72 8.27 -8.39
C ARG A 191 16.98 6.78 -8.17
N ILE A 192 16.35 5.91 -8.96
CA ILE A 192 16.56 4.46 -8.91
C ILE A 192 17.58 3.97 -9.94
N LYS A 193 18.01 4.83 -10.88
CA LYS A 193 19.03 4.46 -11.89
C LYS A 193 20.33 4.01 -11.22
N GLY A 194 20.86 2.90 -11.70
CA GLY A 194 22.10 2.30 -11.17
C GLY A 194 21.90 1.40 -9.96
N ARG A 195 20.68 1.25 -9.44
CA ARG A 195 20.37 0.25 -8.42
C ARG A 195 20.08 -1.11 -9.06
N ARG A 196 20.76 -2.17 -8.61
CA ARG A 196 20.49 -3.55 -9.07
C ARG A 196 19.15 -4.06 -8.58
N GLU A 197 18.81 -3.71 -7.34
CA GLU A 197 17.57 -4.10 -6.69
C GLU A 197 16.81 -2.83 -6.32
N TYR A 198 15.65 -2.66 -6.92
CA TYR A 198 14.77 -1.52 -6.65
C TYR A 198 13.30 -1.94 -6.77
N LYS A 199 12.43 -1.17 -6.18
CA LYS A 199 10.97 -1.28 -6.34
C LYS A 199 10.38 0.09 -6.64
N ILE A 200 9.49 0.10 -7.62
CA ILE A 200 8.61 1.24 -7.91
C ILE A 200 7.20 0.83 -7.52
N ILE A 201 6.56 1.62 -6.68
CA ILE A 201 5.18 1.44 -6.28
C ILE A 201 4.44 2.67 -6.69
N GLN A 202 3.45 2.53 -7.55
CA GLN A 202 2.68 3.66 -8.02
C GLN A 202 1.18 3.40 -7.90
N THR A 203 0.46 4.42 -7.52
CA THR A 203 -0.97 4.34 -7.28
C THR A 203 -1.67 5.60 -7.73
N SER A 204 -2.84 5.45 -8.28
CA SER A 204 -3.80 6.53 -8.54
C SER A 204 -5.20 5.99 -8.80
N THR A 205 -6.17 6.88 -8.71
CA THR A 205 -7.47 6.71 -9.33
C THR A 205 -7.38 7.21 -10.76
N PRO A 206 -7.64 6.37 -11.79
CA PRO A 206 -7.54 6.81 -13.17
C PRO A 206 -8.54 7.95 -13.45
N LYS A 207 -8.05 9.05 -14.00
CA LYS A 207 -8.87 10.21 -14.37
C LYS A 207 -9.27 10.19 -15.83
N GLU A 208 -8.38 9.71 -16.68
CA GLU A 208 -8.54 9.70 -18.13
C GLU A 208 -8.23 8.32 -18.69
N GLU A 209 -8.75 8.04 -19.89
CA GLU A 209 -8.46 6.81 -20.63
C GLU A 209 -7.08 6.82 -21.30
N THR A 210 -6.35 7.93 -21.20
CA THR A 210 -5.01 8.11 -21.76
C THR A 210 -4.08 8.75 -20.74
N GLY A 211 -2.85 8.25 -20.66
CA GLY A 211 -1.83 8.77 -19.74
C GLY A 211 -1.98 8.30 -18.28
N GLY A 212 -1.17 8.88 -17.42
CA GLY A 212 -1.22 8.65 -15.98
C GLY A 212 -1.11 7.18 -15.56
N ILE A 213 -1.88 6.82 -14.54
CA ILE A 213 -1.90 5.45 -14.00
C ILE A 213 -2.50 4.44 -14.98
N TRP A 214 -3.41 4.89 -15.85
CA TRP A 214 -4.02 4.00 -16.84
C TRP A 214 -3.01 3.52 -17.86
N GLU A 215 -2.18 4.41 -18.37
CA GLU A 215 -1.09 4.05 -19.28
C GLU A 215 -0.09 3.11 -18.62
N GLU A 216 0.30 3.37 -17.37
CA GLU A 216 1.18 2.51 -16.58
C GLU A 216 0.58 1.11 -16.36
N TYR A 217 -0.73 1.02 -16.16
CA TYR A 217 -1.45 -0.24 -16.07
C TYR A 217 -1.42 -1.01 -17.40
N LEU A 218 -1.61 -0.32 -18.52
CA LEU A 218 -1.56 -0.94 -19.86
C LEU A 218 -0.16 -1.46 -20.23
N TYR A 219 0.90 -0.85 -19.70
CA TYR A 219 2.28 -1.37 -19.85
C TYR A 219 2.60 -2.53 -18.92
N GLY A 220 1.77 -2.78 -17.92
CA GLY A 220 1.91 -3.89 -16.99
C GLY A 220 1.27 -5.18 -17.51
N ASP A 221 1.10 -6.13 -16.61
CA ASP A 221 0.47 -7.42 -16.88
C ASP A 221 -1.07 -7.36 -16.87
N GLN A 222 -1.66 -6.20 -16.60
CA GLN A 222 -3.08 -5.89 -16.68
C GLN A 222 -3.97 -6.84 -15.86
N ARG A 223 -3.47 -7.31 -14.72
CA ARG A 223 -4.23 -8.19 -13.84
C ARG A 223 -5.50 -7.53 -13.33
N LYS A 224 -6.57 -8.30 -13.31
CA LYS A 224 -7.85 -7.93 -12.73
C LYS A 224 -8.22 -8.88 -11.61
N TYR A 225 -8.95 -8.37 -10.64
CA TYR A 225 -9.46 -9.20 -9.56
C TYR A 225 -10.83 -9.76 -9.92
N PHE A 226 -10.96 -11.07 -9.81
CA PHE A 226 -12.21 -11.79 -10.02
C PHE A 226 -12.69 -12.39 -8.71
N MET A 227 -13.99 -12.25 -8.43
CA MET A 227 -14.62 -12.82 -7.26
C MET A 227 -15.46 -14.05 -7.66
N PRO A 228 -15.48 -15.11 -6.84
CA PRO A 228 -16.42 -16.19 -7.07
C PRO A 228 -17.85 -15.69 -6.82
N CYS A 229 -18.75 -15.95 -7.76
CA CYS A 229 -20.17 -15.69 -7.57
C CYS A 229 -20.69 -16.53 -6.40
N PRO A 230 -21.38 -15.95 -5.42
CA PRO A 230 -21.89 -16.71 -4.27
C PRO A 230 -22.98 -17.73 -4.63
N HIS A 231 -23.60 -17.62 -5.82
CA HIS A 231 -24.66 -18.52 -6.27
C HIS A 231 -24.15 -19.69 -7.13
N CYS A 232 -23.30 -19.41 -8.13
CA CYS A 232 -22.84 -20.44 -9.07
C CYS A 232 -21.35 -20.76 -8.96
N GLY A 233 -20.58 -19.96 -8.25
CA GLY A 233 -19.12 -20.13 -8.11
C GLY A 233 -18.31 -19.59 -9.30
N ASP A 234 -18.95 -19.12 -10.36
CA ASP A 234 -18.25 -18.54 -11.51
C ASP A 234 -17.47 -17.30 -11.09
N HIS A 235 -16.30 -17.11 -11.69
CA HIS A 235 -15.47 -15.95 -11.42
C HIS A 235 -15.96 -14.74 -12.22
N ILE A 236 -16.42 -13.72 -11.49
CA ILE A 236 -16.96 -12.48 -12.05
C ILE A 236 -16.01 -11.29 -11.77
N GLU A 237 -15.84 -10.41 -12.76
CA GLU A 237 -15.16 -9.14 -12.57
C GLU A 237 -16.05 -8.19 -11.76
N PHE A 238 -15.52 -7.60 -10.71
CA PHE A 238 -16.25 -6.63 -9.91
C PHE A 238 -16.34 -5.29 -10.63
N ALA A 239 -17.40 -5.08 -11.39
CA ALA A 239 -17.68 -3.84 -12.08
C ALA A 239 -19.02 -3.26 -11.61
N TRP A 240 -19.04 -1.98 -11.26
CA TRP A 240 -20.27 -1.29 -10.83
C TRP A 240 -21.26 -1.14 -11.99
N ARG A 241 -20.75 -0.91 -13.20
CA ARG A 241 -21.54 -0.77 -14.43
C ARG A 241 -20.92 -1.61 -15.53
N GLN A 242 -21.77 -2.28 -16.28
CA GLN A 242 -21.39 -3.05 -17.46
C GLN A 242 -22.23 -2.61 -18.65
N LYS A 243 -21.70 -2.75 -19.84
CA LYS A 243 -22.50 -2.64 -21.08
C LYS A 243 -23.10 -4.00 -21.41
N ASP A 244 -24.41 -4.05 -21.64
CA ASP A 244 -25.04 -5.24 -22.16
C ASP A 244 -24.67 -5.49 -23.65
N LYS A 245 -25.09 -6.61 -24.20
CA LYS A 245 -24.82 -6.98 -25.62
C LYS A 245 -25.29 -5.94 -26.62
N SER A 246 -26.21 -5.06 -26.22
CA SER A 246 -26.78 -3.99 -27.06
C SER A 246 -26.08 -2.65 -26.81
N GLY A 247 -25.05 -2.62 -25.94
CA GLY A 247 -24.30 -1.41 -25.60
C GLY A 247 -24.94 -0.52 -24.54
N ASN A 248 -26.06 -0.89 -23.94
CA ASN A 248 -26.73 -0.14 -22.90
C ASN A 248 -26.01 -0.33 -21.57
N LEU A 249 -25.84 0.75 -20.81
CA LEU A 249 -25.28 0.69 -19.45
C LEU A 249 -26.30 0.05 -18.51
N ARG A 250 -25.86 -1.00 -17.81
CA ARG A 250 -26.60 -1.64 -16.71
C ARG A 250 -25.77 -1.60 -15.44
N TYR A 251 -26.46 -1.47 -14.31
CA TYR A 251 -25.81 -1.66 -13.02
C TYR A 251 -25.58 -3.16 -12.81
N SER A 252 -24.41 -3.50 -12.30
CA SER A 252 -24.05 -4.89 -12.02
C SER A 252 -24.67 -5.42 -10.72
N ILE A 253 -25.30 -4.55 -9.92
CA ILE A 253 -26.06 -4.94 -8.73
C ILE A 253 -27.52 -4.67 -9.00
N ALA A 254 -28.33 -5.69 -8.84
CA ALA A 254 -29.80 -5.60 -8.84
C ALA A 254 -30.35 -6.01 -7.48
N PHE A 255 -31.51 -5.50 -7.15
CA PHE A 255 -32.30 -5.85 -5.98
C PHE A 255 -33.78 -5.84 -6.39
N ASP A 256 -34.64 -6.41 -5.58
CA ASP A 256 -36.06 -6.54 -5.91
C ASP A 256 -36.74 -5.18 -5.94
N GLU A 257 -37.65 -4.98 -6.90
CA GLU A 257 -38.27 -3.68 -7.14
C GLU A 257 -39.11 -3.18 -5.95
N ASP A 258 -39.64 -4.10 -5.14
CA ASP A 258 -40.38 -3.76 -3.93
C ASP A 258 -39.53 -3.18 -2.80
N ALA A 259 -38.20 -3.15 -2.96
CA ALA A 259 -37.30 -2.40 -2.10
C ALA A 259 -37.36 -0.89 -2.33
N LYS A 260 -37.96 -0.43 -3.45
CA LYS A 260 -38.22 0.99 -3.69
C LYS A 260 -39.60 1.34 -3.14
N LEU A 261 -39.63 2.29 -2.21
CA LEU A 261 -40.85 2.76 -1.57
C LEU A 261 -41.61 3.77 -2.45
N GLU A 262 -42.90 3.99 -2.16
CA GLU A 262 -43.75 4.90 -2.93
C GLU A 262 -43.27 6.35 -2.92
N ASP A 263 -42.58 6.77 -1.87
CA ASP A 263 -41.98 8.10 -1.73
C ASP A 263 -40.65 8.26 -2.47
N GLY A 264 -40.19 7.22 -3.16
CA GLY A 264 -38.94 7.18 -3.90
C GLY A 264 -37.70 6.86 -3.06
N SER A 265 -37.84 6.68 -1.76
CA SER A 265 -36.78 6.18 -0.87
C SER A 265 -36.61 4.66 -1.02
N TYR A 266 -35.64 4.08 -0.32
CA TYR A 266 -35.32 2.67 -0.41
C TYR A 266 -35.37 1.99 0.97
N ASP A 267 -35.97 0.81 1.02
CA ASP A 267 -35.89 -0.10 2.15
C ASP A 267 -34.54 -0.85 2.11
N PHE A 268 -33.59 -0.41 2.92
CA PHE A 268 -32.25 -0.98 2.96
C PHE A 268 -32.24 -2.46 3.44
N HIS A 269 -33.20 -2.87 4.26
CA HIS A 269 -33.35 -4.27 4.66
C HIS A 269 -33.71 -5.16 3.47
N LYS A 270 -34.65 -4.73 2.65
CA LYS A 270 -35.04 -5.44 1.42
C LYS A 270 -33.91 -5.42 0.40
N ILE A 271 -33.22 -4.29 0.23
CA ILE A 271 -32.02 -4.23 -0.63
C ILE A 271 -31.00 -5.27 -0.16
N HIS A 272 -30.66 -5.26 1.12
CA HIS A 272 -29.63 -6.17 1.64
C HIS A 272 -30.00 -7.65 1.47
N SER A 273 -31.27 -8.02 1.61
CA SER A 273 -31.73 -9.39 1.50
C SER A 273 -31.91 -9.87 0.05
N SER A 274 -32.12 -8.94 -0.90
CA SER A 274 -32.41 -9.27 -2.32
C SER A 274 -31.29 -8.88 -3.29
N ALA A 275 -30.25 -8.17 -2.79
CA ALA A 275 -29.15 -7.73 -3.64
C ALA A 275 -28.40 -8.90 -4.26
N ARG A 276 -28.23 -8.85 -5.58
CA ARG A 276 -27.51 -9.84 -6.36
C ARG A 276 -26.68 -9.19 -7.44
N TYR A 277 -25.58 -9.81 -7.76
CA TYR A 277 -24.74 -9.41 -8.87
C TYR A 277 -25.31 -9.99 -10.18
N LEU A 278 -25.38 -9.16 -11.25
CA LEU A 278 -25.93 -9.54 -12.57
C LEU A 278 -24.80 -9.88 -13.55
#